data_c07461b6f47168ddc6a185532191e13c
#
_entry.id   c07461b6f47168ddc6a185532191e13c
#
_cell.length_a   1.000
_cell.length_b   1.000
_cell.length_c   1.000
_cell.angle_alpha   90.00
_cell.angle_beta   90.00
_cell.angle_gamma   90.00
#
_symmetry.space_group_name_H-M   'P 1'
#
loop_
_entity.id
_entity.type
_entity.pdbx_description
1 polymer ?
#
loop_
_entity_poly.entity_id
_entity_poly.type
_entity_poly.pdbx_seq_one_letter_code
_entity_poly.pdbx_strand_id
1 'polypeptide(L)' 'MIYTVSWFENTTPQSVFFHSLGHAKFFVQRLRRNADCRKIFLAETEAEAA' A
#
# COMPACT_ATOMS: atom_id res chain seq x y z
N MET A 1 -3.36 -7.51 -12.18
CA MET A 1 -2.88 -7.65 -10.80
C MET A 1 -3.22 -6.44 -9.99
N ILE A 2 -3.63 -6.65 -8.75
CA ILE A 2 -3.94 -5.55 -7.84
C ILE A 2 -2.90 -5.53 -6.73
N TYR A 3 -2.38 -4.36 -6.46
CA TYR A 3 -1.39 -4.15 -5.41
C TYR A 3 -2.05 -3.37 -4.28
N THR A 4 -2.09 -3.97 -3.10
CA THR A 4 -2.69 -3.34 -1.93
C THR A 4 -1.60 -2.90 -0.98
N VAL A 5 -1.59 -1.62 -0.65
CA VAL A 5 -0.67 -1.06 0.34
C VAL A 5 -1.45 -0.82 1.61
N SER A 6 -1.00 -1.42 2.69
CA SER A 6 -1.63 -1.28 4.01
C SER A 6 -0.62 -0.71 5.00
N TRP A 7 -1.08 0.13 5.89
CA TRP A 7 -0.24 0.70 6.94
C TRP A 7 -1.10 1.18 8.10
N PHE A 8 -0.44 1.51 9.19
CA PHE A 8 -1.09 2.16 10.32
C PHE A 8 -0.64 3.60 10.39
N GLU A 9 -1.58 4.52 10.28
CA GLU A 9 -1.32 5.94 10.45
C GLU A 9 -1.73 6.31 11.87
N ASN A 10 -0.75 6.61 12.71
CA ASN A 10 -0.90 6.68 14.16
C ASN A 10 -1.38 5.32 14.70
N THR A 11 -2.63 5.15 14.98
CA THR A 11 -3.20 3.87 15.41
C THR A 11 -4.33 3.41 14.50
N THR A 12 -4.55 4.13 13.40
CA THR A 12 -5.64 3.86 12.49
C THR A 12 -5.18 3.03 11.29
N PRO A 13 -5.76 1.87 11.02
CA PRO A 13 -5.41 1.09 9.85
C PRO A 13 -5.91 1.77 8.58
N GLN A 14 -5.05 1.81 7.57
CA GLN A 14 -5.34 2.38 6.26
C GLN A 14 -4.95 1.40 5.17
N SER A 15 -5.62 1.47 4.03
CA SER A 15 -5.24 0.69 2.86
C SER A 15 -5.67 1.39 1.58
N VAL A 16 -4.91 1.17 0.51
CA VAL A 16 -5.22 1.68 -0.82
C VAL A 16 -4.87 0.62 -1.86
N PHE A 17 -5.51 0.71 -3.01
CA PHE A 17 -5.29 -0.22 -4.12
C PHE A 17 -4.63 0.49 -5.28
N PHE A 18 -3.73 -0.22 -5.95
CA PHE A 18 -3.09 0.26 -7.17
C PHE A 18 -3.15 -0.84 -8.22
N HIS A 19 -3.26 -0.44 -9.49
CA HIS A 19 -3.19 -1.35 -10.62
C HIS A 19 -1.79 -1.43 -11.22
N SER A 20 -0.87 -0.61 -10.73
CA SER A 20 0.50 -0.56 -11.21
C SER A 20 1.47 -0.77 -10.05
N LEU A 21 2.40 -1.68 -10.23
CA LEU A 21 3.45 -1.93 -9.22
C LEU A 21 4.30 -0.69 -9.01
N GLY A 22 4.62 0.04 -10.08
CA GLY A 22 5.39 1.26 -9.98
C GLY A 22 4.73 2.30 -9.08
N HIS A 23 3.43 2.49 -9.25
CA HIS A 23 2.67 3.42 -8.41
C HIS A 23 2.62 2.96 -6.96
N ALA A 24 2.42 1.66 -6.75
CA ALA A 24 2.39 1.10 -5.39
C ALA A 24 3.71 1.30 -4.68
N LYS A 25 4.82 1.03 -5.36
CA LYS A 25 6.16 1.22 -4.79
C LYS A 25 6.44 2.69 -4.48
N PHE A 26 6.05 3.57 -5.37
CA PHE A 26 6.22 5.00 -5.17
C PHE A 26 5.46 5.47 -3.93
N PHE A 27 4.24 4.99 -3.78
CA PHE A 27 3.42 5.31 -2.63
C PHE A 27 4.04 4.80 -1.32
N VAL A 28 4.55 3.58 -1.33
CA VAL A 28 5.24 3.00 -0.16
C VAL A 28 6.43 3.86 0.24
N GLN A 29 7.22 4.34 -0.73
CA GLN A 29 8.35 5.20 -0.44
C GLN A 29 7.91 6.51 0.22
N ARG A 30 6.79 7.06 -0.22
CA ARG A 30 6.24 8.26 0.40
C ARG A 30 5.81 8.00 1.84
N LEU A 31 5.17 6.86 2.09
CA LEU A 31 4.76 6.49 3.43
C LEU A 31 5.95 6.33 4.37
N ARG A 32 7.05 5.78 3.87
CA ARG A 32 8.26 5.58 4.68
C ARG A 32 8.88 6.88 5.15
N ARG A 33 8.62 7.97 4.45
CA ARG A 33 9.11 9.29 4.83
C ARG A 33 8.23 9.94 5.89
N ASN A 34 7.05 9.41 6.10
CA ASN A 34 6.12 9.94 7.10
C ASN A 34 6.27 9.14 8.38
N ALA A 35 6.70 9.80 9.44
CA ALA A 35 6.94 9.15 10.74
C ALA A 35 5.66 8.61 11.37
N ASP A 36 4.51 9.10 10.96
CA ASP A 36 3.22 8.64 11.49
C ASP A 36 2.75 7.33 10.87
N CYS A 37 3.34 6.94 9.73
CA CYS A 37 2.98 5.71 9.04
C CYS A 37 3.88 4.57 9.49
N ARG A 38 3.28 3.51 10.02
CA ARG A 38 3.98 2.34 10.55
C ARG A 38 3.44 1.06 9.97
N LYS A 39 4.22 -0.01 10.04
CA LYS A 39 3.83 -1.36 9.60
C LYS A 39 3.35 -1.35 8.14
N ILE A 40 4.09 -0.68 7.28
CA ILE A 40 3.77 -0.57 5.87
C ILE A 40 3.94 -1.94 5.21
N PHE A 41 2.89 -2.39 4.53
CA PHE A 41 2.86 -3.71 3.91
C PHE A 41 2.32 -3.60 2.49
N LEU A 42 3.00 -4.23 1.55
CA LEU A 42 2.57 -4.29 0.15
C LEU A 42 2.22 -5.74 -0.19
N ALA A 43 0.98 -5.97 -0.60
CA ALA A 43 0.51 -7.28 -1.01
C ALA A 43 0.14 -7.27 -2.49
N GLU A 44 0.46 -8.35 -3.17
CA GLU A 44 0.04 -8.56 -4.56
C GLU A 44 -1.10 -9.58 -4.57
N THR A 45 -2.14 -9.25 -5.30
CA THR A 45 -3.28 -10.15 -5.49
C THR A 45 -3.61 -10.18 -6.97
N GLU A 46 -3.79 -11.39 -7.51
CA GLU A 46 -4.27 -11.51 -8.88
C GLU A 46 -5.69 -10.99 -8.95
N ALA A 47 -5.89 -10.04 -9.86
CA ALA A 47 -7.24 -9.58 -10.16
C ALA A 47 -7.91 -10.69 -10.95
N GLU A 48 -8.87 -11.38 -10.34
CA GLU A 48 -9.67 -12.33 -11.08
C GLU A 48 -10.54 -11.57 -12.06
N ALA A 49 -10.38 -11.90 -13.32
CA ALA A 49 -11.33 -11.46 -14.33
C ALA A 49 -12.59 -12.28 -14.11
N ALA A 50 -13.53 -11.67 -13.46
CA ALA A 50 -14.82 -12.31 -13.26
C ALA A 50 -15.56 -12.44 -14.59
#